data_60452b7e0a97e570395e93a446553bec
#
_entry.id   60452b7e0a97e570395e93a446553bec
#
_cell.length_a   1.000
_cell.length_b   1.000
_cell.length_c   1.000
_cell.angle_alpha   90.00
_cell.angle_beta   90.00
_cell.angle_gamma   90.00
#
_symmetry.space_group_name_H-M   'P 1'
#
loop_
_entity.id
_entity.type
_entity.pdbx_description
1 polymer ?
#
loop_
_entity_poly.entity_id
_entity_poly.type
_entity_poly.pdbx_seq_one_letter_code
_entity_poly.pdbx_strand_id
1 'polypeptide(L)'
;QVYVDHLEAKELNGFMEQFDFDLFYSGVGSYIPEKAFTKEIQRTIAKLAYVYSIDALPMQNVVRDAYDIATEEITIEALRKAAQNWYHIEYNDKLPSLSNRIQPLDARSDTSDVSPQEEEKIRHLEETSPRELLRQYGKGAEPTLTEMKIIEEVMLDQDLAPGIMNVLIEFVLLKNDMRFPGSYVKTIA
;
A
#
# COMPACT_ATOMS: atom_id res chain seq x y z
N GLN A 1 6.14 6.09 -27.07
CA GLN A 1 4.74 6.14 -26.60
C GLN A 1 4.19 4.72 -26.39
N VAL A 2 4.29 3.79 -27.35
CA VAL A 2 3.78 2.40 -27.24
C VAL A 2 4.49 1.56 -26.16
N TYR A 3 5.74 1.87 -25.83
CA TYR A 3 6.52 1.12 -24.83
C TYR A 3 6.16 1.54 -23.38
N VAL A 4 5.80 2.79 -23.20
CA VAL A 4 5.34 3.33 -21.90
C VAL A 4 3.95 2.77 -21.55
N ASP A 5 3.04 2.74 -22.54
CA ASP A 5 1.67 2.20 -22.36
C ASP A 5 1.66 0.71 -21.97
N HIS A 6 2.65 -0.08 -22.44
CA HIS A 6 2.76 -1.50 -22.08
C HIS A 6 3.31 -1.74 -20.67
N LEU A 7 4.20 -0.89 -20.19
CA LEU A 7 4.70 -0.93 -18.81
C LEU A 7 3.62 -0.51 -17.83
N GLU A 8 2.93 0.59 -18.11
CA GLU A 8 1.81 1.07 -17.28
C GLU A 8 0.67 0.03 -17.20
N ALA A 9 0.34 -0.63 -18.30
CA ALA A 9 -0.68 -1.69 -18.29
C ALA A 9 -0.25 -2.92 -17.48
N LYS A 10 1.03 -3.30 -17.50
CA LYS A 10 1.56 -4.44 -16.76
C LYS A 10 1.69 -4.14 -15.26
N GLU A 11 2.08 -2.93 -14.90
CA GLU A 11 2.19 -2.47 -13.52
C GLU A 11 0.82 -2.27 -12.87
N LEU A 12 -0.16 -1.75 -13.62
CA LEU A 12 -1.56 -1.63 -13.20
C LEU A 12 -2.23 -2.98 -12.92
N ASN A 13 -1.87 -4.01 -13.67
CA ASN A 13 -2.39 -5.36 -13.45
C ASN A 13 -1.85 -5.97 -12.14
N GLY A 14 -0.62 -5.62 -11.70
CA GLY A 14 -0.02 -6.17 -10.49
C GLY A 14 -0.86 -5.98 -9.24
N PHE A 15 -1.46 -4.80 -9.01
CA PHE A 15 -2.35 -4.56 -7.87
C PHE A 15 -3.68 -5.30 -7.99
N MET A 16 -4.24 -5.33 -9.21
CA MET A 16 -5.53 -5.97 -9.48
C MET A 16 -5.45 -7.49 -9.33
N GLU A 17 -4.31 -8.10 -9.68
CA GLU A 17 -4.07 -9.54 -9.56
C GLU A 17 -3.81 -9.98 -8.12
N GLN A 18 -3.26 -9.10 -7.27
CA GLN A 18 -2.96 -9.41 -5.87
C GLN A 18 -4.18 -9.35 -4.96
N PHE A 19 -5.26 -8.66 -5.37
CA PHE A 19 -6.46 -8.51 -4.57
C PHE A 19 -7.56 -9.47 -5.03
N ASP A 20 -8.12 -10.23 -4.10
CA ASP A 20 -9.20 -11.19 -4.36
C ASP A 20 -10.54 -10.48 -4.54
N PHE A 21 -10.79 -9.99 -5.77
CA PHE A 21 -12.05 -9.32 -6.11
C PHE A 21 -13.25 -10.27 -6.08
N ASP A 22 -13.09 -11.56 -6.35
CA ASP A 22 -14.20 -12.51 -6.34
C ASP A 22 -14.73 -12.67 -4.92
N LEU A 23 -13.87 -12.87 -3.95
CA LEU A 23 -14.23 -12.90 -2.54
C LEU A 23 -14.79 -11.56 -2.07
N PHE A 24 -14.20 -10.45 -2.49
CA PHE A 24 -14.67 -9.12 -2.17
C PHE A 24 -16.11 -8.89 -2.66
N TYR A 25 -16.40 -9.15 -3.94
CA TYR A 25 -17.73 -8.95 -4.51
C TYR A 25 -18.78 -9.89 -3.92
N SER A 26 -18.41 -11.07 -3.47
CA SER A 26 -19.34 -12.01 -2.83
C SER A 26 -20.06 -11.40 -1.61
N GLY A 27 -19.43 -10.45 -0.93
CA GLY A 27 -20.01 -9.80 0.25
C GLY A 27 -20.70 -8.47 -0.02
N VAL A 28 -20.23 -7.69 -1.01
CA VAL A 28 -20.75 -6.33 -1.28
C VAL A 28 -21.80 -6.29 -2.39
N GLY A 29 -21.81 -7.26 -3.29
CA GLY A 29 -22.66 -7.25 -4.49
C GLY A 29 -24.16 -7.33 -4.22
N SER A 30 -24.57 -7.67 -2.99
CA SER A 30 -25.99 -7.73 -2.62
C SER A 30 -26.60 -6.36 -2.27
N TYR A 31 -25.77 -5.36 -1.96
CA TYR A 31 -26.26 -4.05 -1.48
C TYR A 31 -25.58 -2.84 -2.15
N ILE A 32 -24.45 -3.03 -2.84
CA ILE A 32 -23.81 -1.98 -3.64
C ILE A 32 -23.95 -2.33 -5.12
N PRO A 33 -24.58 -1.46 -5.93
CA PRO A 33 -24.75 -1.73 -7.36
C PRO A 33 -23.40 -1.79 -8.08
N GLU A 34 -23.28 -2.67 -9.07
CA GLU A 34 -22.05 -2.85 -9.85
C GLU A 34 -21.56 -1.53 -10.51
N LYS A 35 -22.49 -0.66 -10.91
CA LYS A 35 -22.16 0.66 -11.48
C LYS A 35 -21.31 1.55 -10.57
N ALA A 36 -21.36 1.35 -9.24
CA ALA A 36 -20.54 2.11 -8.27
C ALA A 36 -19.06 1.72 -8.33
N PHE A 37 -18.74 0.54 -8.85
CA PHE A 37 -17.38 0.03 -8.97
C PHE A 37 -16.77 0.37 -10.34
N THR A 38 -16.53 1.66 -10.58
CA THR A 38 -15.79 2.09 -11.78
C THR A 38 -14.37 1.51 -11.78
N LYS A 39 -13.70 1.49 -12.95
CA LYS A 39 -12.32 1.03 -13.07
C LYS A 39 -11.37 1.78 -12.13
N GLU A 40 -11.61 3.07 -11.95
CA GLU A 40 -10.84 3.92 -11.05
C GLU A 40 -11.05 3.55 -9.58
N ILE A 41 -12.30 3.29 -9.19
CA ILE A 41 -12.63 2.82 -7.84
C ILE A 41 -12.02 1.44 -7.56
N GLN A 42 -12.10 0.51 -8.51
CA GLN A 42 -11.47 -0.81 -8.39
C GLN A 42 -9.95 -0.71 -8.19
N ARG A 43 -9.27 0.14 -8.98
CA ARG A 43 -7.84 0.40 -8.82
C ARG A 43 -7.52 0.99 -7.45
N THR A 44 -8.30 1.95 -7.01
CA THR A 44 -8.11 2.58 -5.69
C THR A 44 -8.30 1.57 -4.57
N ILE A 45 -9.29 0.69 -4.65
CA ILE A 45 -9.49 -0.41 -3.70
C ILE A 45 -8.25 -1.30 -3.65
N ALA A 46 -7.74 -1.76 -4.80
CA ALA A 46 -6.56 -2.61 -4.86
C ALA A 46 -5.30 -1.93 -4.30
N LYS A 47 -5.09 -0.65 -4.61
CA LYS A 47 -3.97 0.13 -4.05
C LYS A 47 -4.07 0.32 -2.55
N LEU A 48 -5.25 0.67 -2.03
CA LEU A 48 -5.47 0.80 -0.59
C LEU A 48 -5.31 -0.54 0.14
N ALA A 49 -5.80 -1.63 -0.46
CA ALA A 49 -5.58 -2.98 0.06
C ALA A 49 -4.09 -3.30 0.19
N TYR A 50 -3.30 -2.98 -0.82
CA TYR A 50 -1.85 -3.16 -0.81
C TYR A 50 -1.16 -2.28 0.24
N VAL A 51 -1.45 -0.97 0.27
CA VAL A 51 -0.81 -0.02 1.20
C VAL A 51 -1.03 -0.42 2.65
N TYR A 52 -2.29 -0.66 3.02
CA TYR A 52 -2.69 -0.92 4.41
C TYR A 52 -2.72 -2.40 4.78
N SER A 53 -2.42 -3.32 3.86
CA SER A 53 -2.59 -4.78 4.02
C SER A 53 -4.01 -5.14 4.44
N ILE A 54 -5.00 -4.65 3.68
CA ILE A 54 -6.42 -4.94 3.93
C ILE A 54 -6.85 -6.10 3.03
N ASP A 55 -7.19 -7.21 3.62
CA ASP A 55 -7.72 -8.37 2.89
C ASP A 55 -9.13 -8.12 2.35
N ALA A 56 -9.60 -8.99 1.46
CA ALA A 56 -10.90 -8.85 0.78
C ALA A 56 -12.09 -8.72 1.75
N LEU A 57 -12.12 -9.48 2.84
CA LEU A 57 -13.23 -9.42 3.81
C LEU A 57 -13.25 -8.12 4.62
N PRO A 58 -12.15 -7.64 5.24
CA PRO A 58 -12.14 -6.31 5.86
C PRO A 58 -12.43 -5.19 4.87
N MET A 59 -11.96 -5.30 3.61
CA MET A 59 -12.21 -4.31 2.57
C MET A 59 -13.70 -4.15 2.26
N GLN A 60 -14.52 -5.18 2.41
CA GLN A 60 -15.98 -5.07 2.29
C GLN A 60 -16.56 -4.03 3.26
N ASN A 61 -16.06 -3.97 4.49
CA ASN A 61 -16.48 -2.98 5.49
C ASN A 61 -16.00 -1.58 5.11
N VAL A 62 -14.75 -1.45 4.68
CA VAL A 62 -14.18 -0.16 4.22
C VAL A 62 -15.00 0.42 3.08
N VAL A 63 -15.35 -0.38 2.09
CA VAL A 63 -16.15 0.06 0.94
C VAL A 63 -17.59 0.37 1.33
N ARG A 64 -18.19 -0.40 2.23
CA ARG A 64 -19.52 -0.12 2.76
C ARG A 64 -19.57 1.23 3.47
N ASP A 65 -18.54 1.57 4.25
CA ASP A 65 -18.45 2.84 4.95
C ASP A 65 -18.19 4.02 4.02
N ALA A 66 -17.59 3.76 2.83
CA ALA A 66 -17.35 4.75 1.80
C ALA A 66 -18.52 4.93 0.82
N TYR A 67 -19.48 4.00 0.79
CA TYR A 67 -20.61 4.03 -0.13
C TYR A 67 -21.67 5.02 0.32
N ASP A 68 -22.03 5.97 -0.54
CA ASP A 68 -23.13 6.89 -0.32
C ASP A 68 -24.43 6.33 -0.91
N ILE A 69 -25.37 5.97 -0.03
CA ILE A 69 -26.67 5.40 -0.41
C ILE A 69 -27.52 6.42 -1.16
N ALA A 70 -27.38 7.73 -0.88
CA ALA A 70 -28.20 8.76 -1.50
C ALA A 70 -27.81 9.02 -2.95
N THR A 71 -26.52 8.97 -3.26
CA THR A 71 -26.00 9.16 -4.63
C THR A 71 -25.76 7.85 -5.35
N GLU A 72 -25.75 6.73 -4.64
CA GLU A 72 -25.37 5.41 -5.12
C GLU A 72 -23.94 5.37 -5.68
N GLU A 73 -23.04 6.16 -5.11
CA GLU A 73 -21.66 6.30 -5.57
C GLU A 73 -20.64 6.01 -4.46
N ILE A 74 -19.42 5.69 -4.91
CA ILE A 74 -18.23 5.59 -4.07
C ILE A 74 -17.23 6.62 -4.61
N THR A 75 -16.71 7.49 -3.74
CA THR A 75 -15.68 8.44 -4.12
C THR A 75 -14.30 7.98 -3.63
N ILE A 76 -13.24 8.38 -4.33
CA ILE A 76 -11.86 8.08 -3.93
C ILE A 76 -11.56 8.65 -2.53
N GLU A 77 -12.03 9.87 -2.26
CA GLU A 77 -11.84 10.52 -0.96
C GLU A 77 -12.51 9.74 0.18
N ALA A 78 -13.75 9.28 -0.04
CA ALA A 78 -14.47 8.46 0.94
C ALA A 78 -13.76 7.12 1.20
N LEU A 79 -13.25 6.46 0.14
CA LEU A 79 -12.46 5.23 0.26
C LEU A 79 -11.17 5.45 1.08
N ARG A 80 -10.42 6.49 0.76
CA ARG A 80 -9.19 6.86 1.47
C ARG A 80 -9.48 7.07 2.95
N LYS A 81 -10.51 7.86 3.25
CA LYS A 81 -10.92 8.12 4.64
C LYS A 81 -11.37 6.86 5.37
N ALA A 82 -12.16 6.02 4.73
CA ALA A 82 -12.61 4.75 5.31
C ALA A 82 -11.45 3.78 5.58
N ALA A 83 -10.50 3.66 4.66
CA ALA A 83 -9.29 2.84 4.84
C ALA A 83 -8.41 3.36 6.00
N GLN A 84 -8.23 4.67 6.09
CA GLN A 84 -7.49 5.31 7.19
C GLN A 84 -8.17 5.08 8.55
N ASN A 85 -9.49 5.19 8.61
CA ASN A 85 -10.26 4.92 9.82
C ASN A 85 -10.16 3.44 10.22
N TRP A 86 -10.29 2.53 9.24
CA TRP A 86 -10.12 1.10 9.49
C TRP A 86 -8.73 0.80 10.07
N TYR A 87 -7.68 1.35 9.47
CA TYR A 87 -6.32 1.16 9.95
C TYR A 87 -6.12 1.71 11.37
N HIS A 88 -6.68 2.87 11.66
CA HIS A 88 -6.62 3.48 12.99
C HIS A 88 -7.27 2.59 14.05
N ILE A 89 -8.46 2.09 13.77
CA ILE A 89 -9.19 1.20 14.70
C ILE A 89 -8.44 -0.13 14.89
N GLU A 90 -7.96 -0.72 13.81
CA GLU A 90 -7.32 -2.04 13.86
C GLU A 90 -5.96 -2.02 14.56
N TYR A 91 -5.16 -0.98 14.34
CA TYR A 91 -3.74 -0.99 14.73
C TYR A 91 -3.32 0.13 15.69
N ASN A 92 -3.91 1.33 15.64
CA ASN A 92 -3.45 2.47 16.43
C ASN A 92 -4.14 2.66 17.79
N ASP A 93 -5.22 1.98 18.05
CA ASP A 93 -5.82 1.92 19.40
C ASP A 93 -5.03 1.02 20.37
N LYS A 94 -4.04 0.30 19.86
CA LYS A 94 -3.05 -0.42 20.67
C LYS A 94 -1.96 0.56 21.08
N LEU A 95 -1.59 0.58 22.37
CA LEU A 95 -0.54 1.43 22.92
C LEU A 95 0.70 1.46 22.00
N PRO A 96 1.23 2.65 21.67
CA PRO A 96 2.38 2.75 20.80
C PRO A 96 3.58 2.05 21.45
N SER A 97 4.06 0.98 20.84
CA SER A 97 5.35 0.43 21.21
C SER A 97 6.43 1.35 20.65
N LEU A 98 7.32 1.83 21.53
CA LEU A 98 8.52 2.55 21.11
C LEU A 98 9.37 1.60 20.26
N SER A 99 9.28 1.70 18.95
CA SER A 99 10.08 0.89 18.04
C SER A 99 11.31 1.67 17.60
N ASN A 100 12.46 1.24 18.07
CA ASN A 100 13.72 1.63 17.43
C ASN A 100 13.90 0.76 16.19
N ARG A 101 13.70 1.35 15.01
CA ARG A 101 14.01 0.69 13.75
C ARG A 101 15.52 0.50 13.63
N ILE A 102 15.96 -0.71 13.43
CA ILE A 102 17.38 -1.06 13.27
C ILE A 102 17.60 -1.56 11.84
N GLN A 103 18.67 -1.06 11.22
CA GLN A 103 19.10 -1.52 9.91
C GLN A 103 19.42 -3.02 9.97
N PRO A 104 18.82 -3.85 9.09
CA PRO A 104 19.21 -5.25 8.95
C PRO A 104 20.68 -5.36 8.58
N LEU A 105 21.36 -6.37 9.13
CA LEU A 105 22.79 -6.60 8.88
C LEU A 105 23.12 -6.88 7.41
N ASP A 106 22.15 -7.35 6.64
CA ASP A 106 22.32 -7.73 5.23
C ASP A 106 22.28 -6.56 4.25
N ALA A 107 22.00 -5.33 4.69
CA ALA A 107 21.97 -4.13 3.84
C ALA A 107 23.36 -3.56 3.51
N ARG A 108 24.42 -4.29 3.79
CA ARG A 108 25.81 -3.92 3.52
C ARG A 108 26.44 -4.80 2.45
N SER A 109 25.92 -4.89 1.25
CA SER A 109 26.65 -5.54 0.17
C SER A 109 26.94 -4.58 -0.97
N ASP A 110 28.23 -4.46 -1.22
CA ASP A 110 28.81 -3.77 -2.35
C ASP A 110 28.43 -4.43 -3.69
N THR A 111 28.36 -3.57 -4.67
CA THR A 111 28.09 -3.79 -6.09
C THR A 111 28.84 -4.93 -6.76
N SER A 112 28.17 -5.77 -7.49
CA SER A 112 28.33 -6.16 -8.91
C SER A 112 27.78 -7.57 -9.19
N ASP A 113 27.06 -7.69 -10.28
CA ASP A 113 26.38 -8.86 -10.83
C ASP A 113 25.12 -9.28 -10.03
N VAL A 114 23.98 -9.32 -10.75
CA VAL A 114 22.69 -9.76 -10.19
C VAL A 114 22.88 -11.16 -9.63
N SER A 115 23.06 -11.23 -8.33
CA SER A 115 23.23 -12.48 -7.61
C SER A 115 21.87 -13.09 -7.30
N PRO A 116 21.76 -14.40 -7.06
CA PRO A 116 20.51 -15.02 -6.61
C PRO A 116 19.89 -14.34 -5.37
N GLN A 117 20.72 -13.69 -4.55
CA GLN A 117 20.30 -12.94 -3.37
C GLN A 117 19.62 -11.61 -3.75
N GLU A 118 20.05 -10.96 -4.83
CA GLU A 118 19.43 -9.73 -5.32
C GLU A 118 18.07 -10.01 -5.97
N GLU A 119 17.95 -11.11 -6.71
CA GLU A 119 16.66 -11.55 -7.27
C GLU A 119 15.67 -11.87 -6.15
N GLU A 120 16.10 -12.52 -5.08
CA GLU A 120 15.27 -12.80 -3.92
C GLU A 120 14.85 -11.52 -3.20
N LYS A 121 15.76 -10.55 -3.07
CA LYS A 121 15.47 -9.23 -2.49
C LYS A 121 14.47 -8.45 -3.34
N ILE A 122 14.63 -8.43 -4.65
CA ILE A 122 13.68 -7.76 -5.57
C ILE A 122 12.30 -8.39 -5.40
N ARG A 123 12.21 -9.71 -5.47
CA ARG A 123 10.94 -10.42 -5.29
C ARG A 123 10.31 -10.12 -3.93
N HIS A 124 11.10 -10.10 -2.86
CA HIS A 124 10.61 -9.74 -1.53
C HIS A 124 10.02 -8.33 -1.49
N LEU A 125 10.67 -7.35 -2.12
CA LEU A 125 10.17 -5.99 -2.20
C LEU A 125 8.91 -5.86 -3.07
N GLU A 126 8.74 -6.71 -4.08
CA GLU A 126 7.55 -6.73 -4.93
C GLU A 126 6.34 -7.38 -4.23
N GLU A 127 6.57 -8.44 -3.46
CA GLU A 127 5.53 -9.23 -2.81
C GLU A 127 5.10 -8.68 -1.44
N THR A 128 5.97 -7.90 -0.78
CA THR A 128 5.70 -7.37 0.57
C THR A 128 4.89 -6.07 0.49
N SER A 129 3.90 -5.92 1.36
CA SER A 129 3.17 -4.65 1.47
C SER A 129 4.02 -3.56 2.15
N PRO A 130 3.80 -2.27 1.84
CA PRO A 130 4.47 -1.16 2.51
C PRO A 130 4.34 -1.20 4.05
N ARG A 131 3.16 -1.54 4.54
CA ARG A 131 2.91 -1.71 5.98
C ARG A 131 3.79 -2.80 6.57
N GLU A 132 3.83 -3.97 5.95
CA GLU A 132 4.62 -5.09 6.45
C GLU A 132 6.13 -4.80 6.37
N LEU A 133 6.59 -4.12 5.33
CA LEU A 133 7.97 -3.69 5.22
C LEU A 133 8.37 -2.76 6.36
N LEU A 134 7.58 -1.73 6.66
CA LEU A 134 7.82 -0.83 7.80
C LEU A 134 7.80 -1.57 9.13
N ARG A 135 6.90 -2.54 9.28
CA ARG A 135 6.80 -3.39 10.48
C ARG A 135 8.04 -4.26 10.67
N GLN A 136 8.59 -4.83 9.59
CA GLN A 136 9.83 -5.60 9.64
C GLN A 136 10.99 -4.71 10.12
N TYR A 137 11.16 -3.52 9.58
CA TYR A 137 12.15 -2.55 10.05
C TYR A 137 11.88 -2.05 11.47
N GLY A 138 10.62 -2.03 11.89
CA GLY A 138 10.16 -1.66 13.23
C GLY A 138 10.20 -2.78 14.26
N LYS A 139 10.81 -3.92 13.96
CA LYS A 139 10.85 -5.12 14.85
C LYS A 139 9.46 -5.59 15.28
N GLY A 140 8.52 -5.56 14.37
CA GLY A 140 7.14 -5.98 14.60
C GLY A 140 6.20 -4.88 15.11
N ALA A 141 6.71 -3.65 15.35
CA ALA A 141 5.84 -2.52 15.70
C ALA A 141 5.06 -2.03 14.48
N GLU A 142 3.78 -1.79 14.67
CA GLU A 142 2.92 -1.26 13.62
C GLU A 142 3.32 0.16 13.22
N PRO A 143 3.38 0.47 11.91
CA PRO A 143 3.57 1.83 11.43
C PRO A 143 2.49 2.78 11.95
N THR A 144 2.85 4.03 12.17
CA THR A 144 1.89 5.05 12.55
C THR A 144 0.95 5.40 11.41
N LEU A 145 -0.26 5.84 11.71
CA LEU A 145 -1.20 6.32 10.69
C LEU A 145 -0.59 7.45 9.84
N THR A 146 0.25 8.30 10.43
CA THR A 146 0.93 9.38 9.68
C THR A 146 1.88 8.82 8.63
N GLU A 147 2.67 7.81 8.94
CA GLU A 147 3.55 7.14 7.97
C GLU A 147 2.74 6.48 6.86
N MET A 148 1.66 5.78 7.22
CA MET A 148 0.78 5.13 6.25
C MET A 148 0.09 6.12 5.32
N LYS A 149 -0.34 7.29 5.81
CA LYS A 149 -0.91 8.36 4.98
C LYS A 149 0.09 8.93 3.98
N ILE A 150 1.36 9.07 4.37
CA ILE A 150 2.41 9.54 3.45
C ILE A 150 2.59 8.52 2.31
N ILE A 151 2.65 7.24 2.62
CA ILE A 151 2.77 6.17 1.63
C ILE A 151 1.55 6.15 0.70
N GLU A 152 0.35 6.20 1.27
CA GLU A 152 -0.91 6.25 0.51
C GLU A 152 -0.91 7.42 -0.47
N GLU A 153 -0.61 8.63 0.01
CA GLU A 153 -0.57 9.84 -0.81
C GLU A 153 0.40 9.69 -1.98
N VAL A 154 1.63 9.26 -1.72
CA VAL A 154 2.64 9.06 -2.78
C VAL A 154 2.20 8.00 -3.78
N MET A 155 1.67 6.87 -3.33
CA MET A 155 1.25 5.79 -4.23
C MET A 155 0.05 6.17 -5.10
N LEU A 156 -0.91 6.91 -4.56
CA LEU A 156 -2.09 7.34 -5.31
C LEU A 156 -1.77 8.52 -6.24
N ASP A 157 -0.99 9.50 -5.78
CA ASP A 157 -0.70 10.72 -6.53
C ASP A 157 0.34 10.50 -7.64
N GLN A 158 1.33 9.62 -7.41
CA GLN A 158 2.40 9.33 -8.37
C GLN A 158 2.18 8.04 -9.18
N ASP A 159 1.10 7.32 -8.92
CA ASP A 159 0.76 6.06 -9.58
C ASP A 159 1.91 5.02 -9.58
N LEU A 160 2.62 4.92 -8.46
CA LEU A 160 3.79 4.05 -8.33
C LEU A 160 3.40 2.57 -8.34
N ALA A 161 4.23 1.77 -9.00
CA ALA A 161 4.14 0.31 -8.94
C ALA A 161 4.47 -0.23 -7.52
N PRO A 162 3.95 -1.42 -7.13
CA PRO A 162 4.12 -2.00 -5.80
C PRO A 162 5.57 -2.02 -5.32
N GLY A 163 6.46 -2.62 -6.09
CA GLY A 163 7.88 -2.75 -5.73
C GLY A 163 8.62 -1.43 -5.61
N ILE A 164 8.27 -0.44 -6.43
CA ILE A 164 8.92 0.89 -6.44
C ILE A 164 8.68 1.61 -5.12
N MET A 165 7.46 1.58 -4.58
CA MET A 165 7.19 2.20 -3.28
C MET A 165 8.03 1.59 -2.17
N ASN A 166 8.20 0.27 -2.17
CA ASN A 166 9.01 -0.42 -1.18
C ASN A 166 10.51 -0.10 -1.30
N VAL A 167 11.04 0.01 -2.51
CA VAL A 167 12.41 0.50 -2.73
C VAL A 167 12.56 1.93 -2.19
N LEU A 168 11.59 2.79 -2.43
CA LEU A 168 11.59 4.16 -1.91
C LEU A 168 11.57 4.18 -0.37
N ILE A 169 10.74 3.36 0.27
CA ILE A 169 10.68 3.22 1.73
C ILE A 169 12.05 2.79 2.27
N GLU A 170 12.65 1.75 1.71
CA GLU A 170 13.97 1.26 2.12
C GLU A 170 15.04 2.34 1.98
N PHE A 171 15.09 3.01 0.83
CA PHE A 171 16.02 4.12 0.59
C PHE A 171 15.88 5.25 1.60
N VAL A 172 14.65 5.69 1.88
CA VAL A 172 14.37 6.76 2.85
C VAL A 172 14.82 6.38 4.25
N LEU A 173 14.50 5.16 4.69
CA LEU A 173 14.88 4.67 6.01
C LEU A 173 16.41 4.61 6.17
N LEU A 174 17.11 4.07 5.18
CA LEU A 174 18.58 3.97 5.19
C LEU A 174 19.25 5.35 5.17
N LYS A 175 18.69 6.29 4.41
CA LYS A 175 19.26 7.65 4.26
C LYS A 175 19.00 8.55 5.48
N ASN A 176 17.96 8.29 6.27
CA ASN A 176 17.50 9.16 7.35
C ASN A 176 17.54 8.47 8.72
N ASP A 177 18.55 7.67 9.00
CA ASP A 177 18.73 6.98 10.28
C ASP A 177 17.46 6.23 10.74
N MET A 178 16.85 5.47 9.85
CA MET A 178 15.60 4.72 10.07
C MET A 178 14.37 5.58 10.40
N ARG A 179 14.41 6.87 10.07
CA ARG A 179 13.24 7.75 10.16
C ARG A 179 12.54 7.85 8.81
N PHE A 180 11.26 8.10 8.86
CA PHE A 180 10.42 8.25 7.65
C PHE A 180 9.81 9.67 7.58
N PRO A 181 10.61 10.69 7.21
CA PRO A 181 10.15 12.08 7.15
C PRO A 181 9.31 12.31 5.88
N GLY A 182 8.02 12.64 6.07
CA GLY A 182 7.06 12.79 4.98
C GLY A 182 7.44 13.85 3.94
N SER A 183 8.02 14.97 4.37
CA SER A 183 8.48 16.02 3.45
C SER A 183 9.57 15.52 2.50
N TYR A 184 10.50 14.72 3.01
CA TYR A 184 11.57 14.14 2.20
C TYR A 184 11.04 13.09 1.22
N VAL A 185 10.15 12.22 1.69
CA VAL A 185 9.52 11.19 0.84
C VAL A 185 8.81 11.81 -0.37
N LYS A 186 8.00 12.85 -0.13
CA LYS A 186 7.27 13.56 -1.19
C LYS A 186 8.17 14.33 -2.16
N THR A 187 9.38 14.68 -1.74
CA THR A 187 10.33 15.40 -2.61
C THR A 187 11.04 14.48 -3.58
N ILE A 188 11.26 13.21 -3.21
CA ILE A 188 12.05 12.26 -4.01
C ILE A 188 11.16 11.26 -4.78
N ALA A 189 9.87 11.19 -4.50
CA ALA A 189 8.90 10.41 -5.25
C ALA A 189 8.48 11.16 -6.52
#